data_5ef901bbaad54644769b9f8340808e0a
#
_entry.id   5ef901bbaad54644769b9f8340808e0a
#
_cell.length_a   1.000
_cell.length_b   1.000
_cell.length_c   1.000
_cell.angle_alpha   90.00
_cell.angle_beta   90.00
_cell.angle_gamma   90.00
#
_symmetry.space_group_name_H-M   'P 1'
#
loop_
_entity.id
_entity.type
_entity.pdbx_description
1 polymer ?
#
loop_
_entity_poly.entity_id
_entity_poly.type
_entity_poly.pdbx_seq_one_letter_code
_entity_poly.pdbx_strand_id
1 'polypeptide(L)'
;MERQYASIETIASLIQNSDKAIEELYIALKQDFAIRNALDESMPHLYSVTHDILTGIWFILMDIGVSCRALFQTNYAYEKRFHLKNVLASISEGFKAIMNFGKSRKYALWNLLEEELIQIDNADLIDSFNKIKLQLIEFGDNRIDKDIRDLTLHYDDAMIKVFEKTASLNSEEDTMKLLCEFWAILQDMLKFTYTLDEYTQANTGLTKPNEAINVQFDVNHDHNVIKLLIDNKGKLEAAISTVLPKATNQLDDMANHYFRLQKIRKYIKEEAPFNIEFPELNNLEILANHDLLIRFMVLDLASVINAYLHSDSDIEASLNLRRVVVIKTSTLVHLYGYDDREQEKSVWKSIQSFIPSDDETLKAEEQAIQDLLSKLVAESDDKRLRASLVHLYDNGRHKSNTEETLEGVEILDPARQTVEILLLMEINKRMEAFTKKLMDTLAQNARLQKEASQREMLDKITFMRQRIEQSNASPDIKDTFRQMMNKIQNIILL
;
A
#
# COMPACT_ATOMS: atom_id res chain seq x y z
N MET A 1 32.65 8.88 18.51
CA MET A 1 32.01 10.19 18.29
C MET A 1 30.52 9.90 18.22
N GLU A 2 29.78 10.15 19.30
CA GLU A 2 28.31 10.05 19.29
C GLU A 2 27.81 11.06 18.25
N ARG A 3 27.11 10.58 17.22
CA ARG A 3 26.45 11.45 16.26
C ARG A 3 25.30 12.13 16.98
N GLN A 4 25.32 13.44 17.05
CA GLN A 4 24.13 14.22 17.37
C GLN A 4 23.17 14.07 16.16
N TYR A 5 22.28 13.10 16.23
CA TYR A 5 21.13 13.07 15.32
C TYR A 5 20.31 14.32 15.57
N ALA A 6 19.77 14.92 14.49
CA ALA A 6 18.77 15.95 14.66
C ALA A 6 17.68 15.42 15.60
N SER A 7 17.30 16.18 16.61
CA SER A 7 16.28 15.71 17.55
C SER A 7 14.95 15.52 16.81
N ILE A 8 14.13 14.60 17.27
CA ILE A 8 12.76 14.42 16.75
C ILE A 8 12.01 15.77 16.73
N GLU A 9 12.22 16.61 17.74
CA GLU A 9 11.69 17.96 17.84
C GLU A 9 12.20 18.88 16.72
N THR A 10 13.46 18.76 16.33
CA THR A 10 14.03 19.53 15.22
C THR A 10 13.40 19.12 13.89
N ILE A 11 13.22 17.82 13.65
CA ILE A 11 12.55 17.33 12.43
C ILE A 11 11.07 17.71 12.46
N ALA A 12 10.38 17.55 13.57
CA ALA A 12 9.00 17.98 13.72
C ALA A 12 8.84 19.49 13.49
N SER A 13 9.77 20.31 14.01
CA SER A 13 9.78 21.76 13.78
C SER A 13 10.06 22.12 12.32
N LEU A 14 10.99 21.43 11.67
CA LEU A 14 11.24 21.60 10.23
C LEU A 14 10.01 21.21 9.39
N ILE A 15 9.31 20.17 9.78
CA ILE A 15 8.11 19.69 9.09
C ILE A 15 6.91 20.60 9.36
N GLN A 16 6.72 21.11 10.57
CA GLN A 16 5.66 22.07 10.91
C GLN A 16 5.82 23.43 10.24
N ASN A 17 7.06 23.84 9.97
CA ASN A 17 7.37 25.07 9.25
C ASN A 17 7.59 24.84 7.74
N SER A 18 7.13 23.69 7.22
CA SER A 18 7.65 23.09 5.99
C SER A 18 6.97 23.52 4.69
N ASP A 19 5.97 24.40 4.71
CA ASP A 19 5.37 24.89 3.46
C ASP A 19 6.47 25.45 2.53
N LYS A 20 7.33 26.29 3.09
CA LYS A 20 8.51 26.79 2.40
C LYS A 20 9.56 25.71 2.11
N ALA A 21 9.74 24.75 3.03
CA ALA A 21 10.79 23.74 2.84
C ALA A 21 10.47 22.78 1.68
N ILE A 22 9.20 22.37 1.53
CA ILE A 22 8.78 21.54 0.39
C ILE A 22 8.92 22.31 -0.93
N GLU A 23 8.54 23.59 -0.96
CA GLU A 23 8.72 24.45 -2.12
C GLU A 23 10.20 24.66 -2.43
N GLU A 24 11.05 24.92 -1.43
CA GLU A 24 12.51 25.07 -1.59
C GLU A 24 13.15 23.79 -2.12
N LEU A 25 12.75 22.62 -1.62
CA LEU A 25 13.19 21.31 -2.13
C LEU A 25 12.78 21.11 -3.59
N TYR A 26 11.56 21.49 -3.95
CA TYR A 26 11.08 21.41 -5.33
C TYR A 26 11.88 22.35 -6.25
N ILE A 27 12.15 23.58 -5.80
CA ILE A 27 12.99 24.53 -6.54
C ILE A 27 14.39 23.96 -6.78
N ALA A 28 15.02 23.42 -5.74
CA ALA A 28 16.33 22.78 -5.85
C ALA A 28 16.31 21.60 -6.84
N LEU A 29 15.28 20.75 -6.75
CA LEU A 29 15.08 19.64 -7.67
C LEU A 29 14.98 20.11 -9.13
N LYS A 30 14.15 21.12 -9.41
CA LYS A 30 14.00 21.65 -10.77
C LYS A 30 15.26 22.34 -11.30
N GLN A 31 16.02 23.00 -10.44
CA GLN A 31 17.29 23.59 -10.82
C GLN A 31 18.30 22.51 -11.23
N ASP A 32 18.42 21.42 -10.47
CA ASP A 32 19.30 20.31 -10.80
C ASP A 32 18.87 19.59 -12.07
N PHE A 33 17.56 19.42 -12.33
CA PHE A 33 17.07 18.91 -13.61
C PHE A 33 17.41 19.82 -14.78
N ALA A 34 17.23 21.13 -14.61
CA ALA A 34 17.57 22.07 -15.66
C ALA A 34 19.07 22.05 -16.00
N ILE A 35 19.92 21.92 -14.97
CA ILE A 35 21.37 21.76 -15.17
C ILE A 35 21.63 20.45 -15.91
N ARG A 36 21.07 19.32 -15.45
CA ARG A 36 21.27 18.02 -16.08
C ARG A 36 20.82 18.01 -17.54
N ASN A 37 19.68 18.58 -17.86
CA ASN A 37 19.15 18.60 -19.22
C ASN A 37 19.89 19.57 -20.15
N ALA A 38 20.60 20.54 -19.59
CA ALA A 38 21.49 21.44 -20.34
C ALA A 38 22.87 20.81 -20.60
N LEU A 39 23.17 19.62 -20.03
CA LEU A 39 24.41 18.91 -20.27
C LEU A 39 24.44 18.32 -21.67
N ASP A 40 25.46 18.68 -22.44
CA ASP A 40 25.73 18.11 -23.76
C ASP A 40 26.32 16.68 -23.60
N GLU A 41 26.16 15.84 -24.62
CA GLU A 41 26.78 14.50 -24.70
C GLU A 41 28.31 14.52 -24.58
N SER A 42 28.92 15.68 -24.76
CA SER A 42 30.35 15.89 -24.55
C SER A 42 30.80 15.99 -23.08
N MET A 43 29.83 16.12 -22.14
CA MET A 43 30.10 16.24 -20.72
C MET A 43 30.53 14.92 -20.10
N PRO A 44 31.42 14.95 -19.07
CA PRO A 44 31.76 13.74 -18.35
C PRO A 44 30.55 13.03 -17.77
N HIS A 45 30.44 11.73 -17.95
CA HIS A 45 29.35 10.90 -17.41
C HIS A 45 29.24 11.05 -15.88
N LEU A 46 30.35 11.25 -15.18
CA LEU A 46 30.39 11.57 -13.75
C LEU A 46 29.46 12.74 -13.38
N TYR A 47 29.44 13.79 -14.22
CA TYR A 47 28.61 14.97 -13.94
C TYR A 47 27.11 14.63 -14.03
N SER A 48 26.73 13.88 -15.04
CA SER A 48 25.35 13.40 -15.19
C SER A 48 24.91 12.53 -14.01
N VAL A 49 25.72 11.55 -13.59
CA VAL A 49 25.42 10.67 -12.45
C VAL A 49 25.33 11.48 -11.14
N THR A 50 26.19 12.48 -10.97
CA THR A 50 26.15 13.37 -9.79
C THR A 50 24.81 14.11 -9.70
N HIS A 51 24.33 14.68 -10.81
CA HIS A 51 23.03 15.35 -10.83
C HIS A 51 21.84 14.40 -10.74
N ASP A 52 21.94 13.18 -11.26
CA ASP A 52 20.91 12.14 -11.03
C ASP A 52 20.79 11.78 -9.55
N ILE A 53 21.89 11.75 -8.81
CA ILE A 53 21.88 11.53 -7.36
C ILE A 53 21.26 12.73 -6.62
N LEU A 54 21.65 13.95 -6.96
CA LEU A 54 21.12 15.17 -6.35
C LEU A 54 19.60 15.24 -6.54
N THR A 55 19.10 15.08 -7.77
CA THR A 55 17.66 15.10 -8.07
C THR A 55 16.93 13.98 -7.32
N GLY A 56 17.52 12.78 -7.25
CA GLY A 56 16.97 11.67 -6.47
C GLY A 56 16.85 12.00 -4.99
N ILE A 57 17.88 12.58 -4.37
CA ILE A 57 17.89 12.97 -2.96
C ILE A 57 16.83 14.05 -2.68
N TRP A 58 16.73 15.08 -3.51
CA TRP A 58 15.74 16.14 -3.34
C TRP A 58 14.33 15.60 -3.41
N PHE A 59 14.05 14.71 -4.37
CA PHE A 59 12.73 14.07 -4.48
C PHE A 59 12.40 13.21 -3.26
N ILE A 60 13.36 12.41 -2.77
CA ILE A 60 13.18 11.57 -1.59
C ILE A 60 12.86 12.43 -0.36
N LEU A 61 13.62 13.51 -0.15
CA LEU A 61 13.40 14.42 0.97
C LEU A 61 12.02 15.08 0.91
N MET A 62 11.58 15.49 -0.28
CA MET A 62 10.28 16.08 -0.51
C MET A 62 9.14 15.08 -0.26
N ASP A 63 9.26 13.85 -0.77
CA ASP A 63 8.25 12.79 -0.57
C ASP A 63 8.13 12.37 0.91
N ILE A 64 9.25 12.26 1.62
CA ILE A 64 9.28 12.03 3.07
C ILE A 64 8.65 13.22 3.80
N GLY A 65 8.98 14.46 3.42
CA GLY A 65 8.44 15.67 4.03
C GLY A 65 6.91 15.70 3.99
N VAL A 66 6.33 15.43 2.81
CA VAL A 66 4.88 15.37 2.63
C VAL A 66 4.25 14.24 3.44
N SER A 67 4.89 13.06 3.52
CA SER A 67 4.41 11.94 4.36
C SER A 67 4.41 12.28 5.84
N CYS A 68 5.48 12.91 6.32
CA CYS A 68 5.60 13.32 7.71
C CYS A 68 4.59 14.41 8.08
N ARG A 69 4.38 15.38 7.19
CA ARG A 69 3.38 16.43 7.40
C ARG A 69 1.98 15.83 7.56
N ALA A 70 1.58 14.94 6.67
CA ALA A 70 0.31 14.23 6.77
C ALA A 70 0.19 13.45 8.10
N LEU A 71 1.28 12.81 8.57
CA LEU A 71 1.32 12.12 9.87
C LEU A 71 1.04 13.06 11.05
N PHE A 72 1.61 14.27 11.04
CA PHE A 72 1.45 15.22 12.14
C PHE A 72 0.11 15.98 12.10
N GLN A 73 -0.52 16.10 10.93
CA GLN A 73 -1.81 16.77 10.77
C GLN A 73 -3.00 15.88 11.11
N THR A 74 -2.83 14.56 11.11
CA THR A 74 -3.94 13.64 11.34
C THR A 74 -4.28 13.43 12.81
N ASN A 75 -5.59 13.30 13.09
CA ASN A 75 -6.12 13.03 14.42
C ASN A 75 -6.63 11.58 14.58
N TYR A 76 -6.74 10.81 13.53
CA TYR A 76 -7.31 9.46 13.54
C TYR A 76 -6.21 8.40 13.68
N ALA A 77 -6.43 7.43 14.57
CA ALA A 77 -5.46 6.37 14.84
C ALA A 77 -5.09 5.54 13.60
N TYR A 78 -6.07 5.27 12.72
CA TYR A 78 -5.79 4.56 11.47
C TYR A 78 -4.90 5.38 10.53
N GLU A 79 -5.22 6.65 10.32
CA GLU A 79 -4.43 7.54 9.48
C GLU A 79 -2.99 7.68 9.97
N LYS A 80 -2.78 7.77 11.28
CA LYS A 80 -1.43 7.78 11.85
C LYS A 80 -0.65 6.54 11.42
N ARG A 81 -1.24 5.35 11.55
CA ARG A 81 -0.61 4.10 11.09
C ARG A 81 -0.37 4.10 9.59
N PHE A 82 -1.34 4.59 8.82
CA PHE A 82 -1.22 4.71 7.37
C PHE A 82 -0.07 5.64 6.97
N HIS A 83 0.05 6.82 7.57
CA HIS A 83 1.12 7.76 7.26
C HIS A 83 2.48 7.29 7.77
N LEU A 84 2.56 6.61 8.93
CA LEU A 84 3.78 5.91 9.36
C LEU A 84 4.24 4.88 8.32
N LYS A 85 3.31 4.08 7.81
CA LYS A 85 3.56 3.14 6.71
C LYS A 85 4.11 3.85 5.47
N ASN A 86 3.54 5.00 5.10
CA ASN A 86 4.01 5.80 3.96
C ASN A 86 5.42 6.37 4.18
N VAL A 87 5.74 6.87 5.38
CA VAL A 87 7.10 7.32 5.71
C VAL A 87 8.11 6.18 5.53
N LEU A 88 7.79 5.00 6.06
CA LEU A 88 8.65 3.81 5.93
C LEU A 88 8.78 3.36 4.46
N ALA A 89 7.71 3.45 3.67
CA ALA A 89 7.75 3.15 2.24
C ALA A 89 8.62 4.16 1.48
N SER A 90 8.48 5.46 1.75
CA SER A 90 9.30 6.51 1.13
C SER A 90 10.78 6.34 1.47
N ILE A 91 11.12 5.98 2.72
CA ILE A 91 12.50 5.64 3.12
C ILE A 91 13.01 4.43 2.33
N SER A 92 12.22 3.37 2.22
CA SER A 92 12.61 2.14 1.55
C SER A 92 12.76 2.31 0.03
N GLU A 93 11.84 3.02 -0.63
CA GLU A 93 11.93 3.32 -2.07
C GLU A 93 13.09 4.30 -2.35
N GLY A 94 13.28 5.30 -1.48
CA GLY A 94 14.42 6.21 -1.57
C GLY A 94 15.75 5.47 -1.44
N PHE A 95 15.88 4.59 -0.45
CA PHE A 95 17.06 3.75 -0.30
C PHE A 95 17.29 2.84 -1.52
N LYS A 96 16.21 2.25 -2.06
CA LYS A 96 16.26 1.40 -3.25
C LYS A 96 16.76 2.19 -4.48
N ALA A 97 16.33 3.42 -4.65
CA ALA A 97 16.80 4.28 -5.74
C ALA A 97 18.30 4.57 -5.63
N ILE A 98 18.79 4.82 -4.42
CA ILE A 98 20.19 5.20 -4.16
C ILE A 98 21.11 4.00 -4.18
N MET A 99 20.81 2.96 -3.38
CA MET A 99 21.74 1.84 -3.11
C MET A 99 21.22 0.48 -3.54
N ASN A 100 19.87 0.30 -3.56
CA ASN A 100 19.19 -0.97 -3.81
C ASN A 100 19.62 -2.10 -2.86
N PHE A 101 19.10 -3.32 -3.08
CA PHE A 101 19.30 -4.47 -2.21
C PHE A 101 19.97 -5.65 -2.93
N GLY A 102 20.80 -6.40 -2.23
CA GLY A 102 21.37 -7.65 -2.72
C GLY A 102 22.11 -7.51 -4.05
N LYS A 103 21.80 -8.39 -5.01
CA LYS A 103 22.48 -8.41 -6.33
C LYS A 103 22.13 -7.21 -7.21
N SER A 104 21.01 -6.55 -6.97
CA SER A 104 20.59 -5.37 -7.73
C SER A 104 21.37 -4.10 -7.36
N ARG A 105 22.17 -4.13 -6.29
CA ARG A 105 23.04 -3.01 -5.87
C ARG A 105 23.94 -2.49 -6.99
N LYS A 106 24.42 -3.38 -7.86
CA LYS A 106 25.30 -3.01 -8.98
C LYS A 106 24.73 -1.99 -9.97
N TYR A 107 23.39 -1.84 -9.98
CA TYR A 107 22.69 -0.90 -10.87
C TYR A 107 22.16 0.33 -10.13
N ALA A 108 22.46 0.46 -8.84
CA ALA A 108 22.03 1.60 -8.05
C ALA A 108 22.89 2.84 -8.35
N LEU A 109 22.30 4.02 -8.23
CA LEU A 109 22.96 5.29 -8.52
C LEU A 109 24.31 5.44 -7.79
N TRP A 110 24.38 5.02 -6.52
CA TRP A 110 25.61 5.11 -5.74
C TRP A 110 26.73 4.21 -6.26
N ASN A 111 26.40 3.04 -6.80
CA ASN A 111 27.41 2.15 -7.39
C ASN A 111 27.80 2.58 -8.81
N LEU A 112 26.91 3.21 -9.56
CA LEU A 112 27.27 3.84 -10.83
C LEU A 112 28.28 4.97 -10.60
N LEU A 113 28.08 5.76 -9.53
CA LEU A 113 29.05 6.77 -9.14
C LEU A 113 30.41 6.19 -8.75
N GLU A 114 30.44 5.01 -8.10
CA GLU A 114 31.72 4.34 -7.78
C GLU A 114 32.53 4.00 -9.01
N GLU A 115 31.92 3.56 -10.09
CA GLU A 115 32.59 3.24 -11.35
C GLU A 115 33.24 4.49 -11.94
N GLU A 116 32.60 5.63 -11.83
CA GLU A 116 33.16 6.93 -12.29
C GLU A 116 34.28 7.45 -11.38
N LEU A 117 34.18 7.22 -10.06
CA LEU A 117 35.19 7.68 -9.10
C LEU A 117 36.54 6.95 -9.22
N ILE A 118 36.57 5.74 -9.81
CA ILE A 118 37.81 4.99 -10.03
C ILE A 118 38.81 5.80 -10.90
N GLN A 119 38.31 6.70 -11.73
CA GLN A 119 39.10 7.53 -12.62
C GLN A 119 39.61 8.84 -11.97
N ILE A 120 39.18 9.10 -10.73
CA ILE A 120 39.51 10.32 -10.00
C ILE A 120 40.73 10.07 -9.10
N ASP A 121 41.79 10.84 -9.29
CA ASP A 121 42.96 10.83 -8.41
C ASP A 121 42.78 11.81 -7.23
N ASN A 122 41.84 11.48 -6.32
CA ASN A 122 41.55 12.24 -5.11
C ASN A 122 41.19 11.31 -3.96
N ALA A 123 42.15 11.02 -3.10
CA ALA A 123 42.01 10.09 -1.98
C ALA A 123 40.93 10.53 -0.98
N ASP A 124 40.80 11.83 -0.70
CA ASP A 124 39.82 12.35 0.27
C ASP A 124 38.37 12.15 -0.23
N LEU A 125 38.14 12.32 -1.52
CA LEU A 125 36.83 12.03 -2.13
C LEU A 125 36.49 10.54 -2.08
N ILE A 126 37.47 9.69 -2.42
CA ILE A 126 37.31 8.23 -2.39
C ILE A 126 37.03 7.75 -0.96
N ASP A 127 37.75 8.24 0.03
CA ASP A 127 37.53 7.90 1.44
C ASP A 127 36.13 8.35 1.93
N SER A 128 35.74 9.57 1.56
CA SER A 128 34.38 10.09 1.89
C SER A 128 33.26 9.27 1.26
N PHE A 129 33.42 8.90 -0.01
CA PHE A 129 32.51 8.01 -0.73
C PHE A 129 32.37 6.66 -0.03
N ASN A 130 33.50 6.01 0.27
CA ASN A 130 33.50 4.69 0.91
C ASN A 130 32.86 4.72 2.29
N LYS A 131 33.08 5.78 3.05
CA LYS A 131 32.41 5.96 4.37
C LYS A 131 30.90 6.03 4.24
N ILE A 132 30.37 6.80 3.29
CA ILE A 132 28.94 6.90 3.04
C ILE A 132 28.40 5.57 2.52
N LYS A 133 29.12 4.89 1.64
CA LYS A 133 28.75 3.56 1.12
C LYS A 133 28.58 2.53 2.24
N LEU A 134 29.50 2.49 3.19
CA LEU A 134 29.40 1.61 4.35
C LEU A 134 28.18 1.94 5.21
N GLN A 135 27.86 3.21 5.43
CA GLN A 135 26.67 3.63 6.16
C GLN A 135 25.38 3.19 5.47
N LEU A 136 25.31 3.33 4.13
CA LEU A 136 24.17 2.89 3.33
C LEU A 136 23.99 1.36 3.42
N ILE A 137 25.10 0.59 3.33
CA ILE A 137 25.03 -0.87 3.46
C ILE A 137 24.51 -1.28 4.84
N GLU A 138 25.07 -0.71 5.90
CA GLU A 138 24.65 -1.00 7.28
C GLU A 138 23.19 -0.63 7.52
N PHE A 139 22.77 0.52 7.03
CA PHE A 139 21.38 0.97 7.14
C PHE A 139 20.41 0.03 6.40
N GLY A 140 20.70 -0.34 5.15
CA GLY A 140 19.85 -1.20 4.34
C GLY A 140 19.74 -2.64 4.84
N ASP A 141 20.84 -3.17 5.39
CA ASP A 141 20.86 -4.57 5.84
C ASP A 141 20.28 -4.73 7.25
N ASN A 142 20.37 -3.71 8.12
CA ASN A 142 19.99 -3.81 9.52
C ASN A 142 18.75 -3.01 9.92
N ARG A 143 18.33 -2.02 9.13
CA ARG A 143 17.29 -1.06 9.54
C ARG A 143 16.05 -1.09 8.67
N ILE A 144 16.14 -1.48 7.40
CA ILE A 144 15.01 -1.48 6.48
C ILE A 144 14.27 -2.82 6.52
N ASP A 145 13.02 -2.78 6.91
CA ASP A 145 12.08 -3.91 6.80
C ASP A 145 11.47 -3.93 5.39
N LYS A 146 11.92 -4.88 4.57
CA LYS A 146 11.47 -5.04 3.18
C LYS A 146 10.01 -5.44 3.09
N ASP A 147 9.51 -6.19 4.07
CA ASP A 147 8.13 -6.65 4.09
C ASP A 147 7.15 -5.47 4.26
N ILE A 148 7.52 -4.44 5.03
CA ILE A 148 6.68 -3.24 5.18
C ILE A 148 6.49 -2.55 3.84
N ARG A 149 7.55 -2.41 3.04
CA ARG A 149 7.48 -1.81 1.71
C ARG A 149 6.51 -2.57 0.80
N ASP A 150 6.69 -3.89 0.70
CA ASP A 150 5.90 -4.71 -0.20
C ASP A 150 4.42 -4.71 0.22
N LEU A 151 4.14 -4.77 1.52
CA LEU A 151 2.78 -4.67 2.07
C LEU A 151 2.16 -3.27 1.94
N THR A 152 2.97 -2.23 1.73
CA THR A 152 2.48 -0.84 1.62
C THR A 152 2.05 -0.50 0.20
N LEU A 153 2.81 -0.97 -0.78
CA LEU A 153 2.63 -0.64 -2.19
C LEU A 153 1.79 -1.68 -2.94
N HIS A 154 1.64 -2.87 -2.37
CA HIS A 154 0.92 -3.98 -2.96
C HIS A 154 -0.03 -4.58 -1.94
N TYR A 155 -1.31 -4.67 -2.31
CA TYR A 155 -2.26 -5.46 -1.55
C TYR A 155 -2.01 -6.94 -1.85
N ASP A 156 -1.66 -7.73 -0.83
CA ASP A 156 -1.45 -9.18 -0.95
C ASP A 156 -2.77 -9.91 -0.70
N ASP A 157 -2.93 -11.08 -1.31
CA ASP A 157 -4.09 -11.98 -1.08
C ASP A 157 -4.25 -12.37 0.40
N ALA A 158 -3.17 -12.31 1.18
CA ALA A 158 -3.17 -12.58 2.61
C ALA A 158 -3.32 -11.30 3.46
N MET A 159 -4.43 -10.59 3.31
CA MET A 159 -4.68 -9.31 4.00
C MET A 159 -4.56 -9.37 5.51
N ILE A 160 -4.75 -10.54 6.12
CA ILE A 160 -4.52 -10.70 7.55
C ILE A 160 -3.06 -10.44 7.94
N LYS A 161 -2.10 -10.80 7.09
CA LYS A 161 -0.67 -10.50 7.31
C LYS A 161 -0.41 -9.00 7.21
N VAL A 162 -1.08 -8.31 6.27
CA VAL A 162 -1.02 -6.85 6.16
C VAL A 162 -1.57 -6.22 7.44
N PHE A 163 -2.72 -6.72 7.93
CA PHE A 163 -3.31 -6.25 9.19
C PHE A 163 -2.37 -6.46 10.37
N GLU A 164 -1.86 -7.69 10.57
CA GLU A 164 -0.94 -8.02 11.66
C GLU A 164 0.34 -7.18 11.60
N LYS A 165 0.92 -7.03 10.41
CA LYS A 165 2.13 -6.24 10.21
C LYS A 165 1.86 -4.74 10.45
N THR A 166 0.74 -4.21 9.96
CA THR A 166 0.34 -2.82 10.18
C THR A 166 0.04 -2.56 11.67
N ALA A 167 -0.60 -3.52 12.36
CA ALA A 167 -0.83 -3.44 13.80
C ALA A 167 0.45 -3.54 14.63
N SER A 168 1.46 -4.25 14.12
CA SER A 168 2.78 -4.40 14.74
C SER A 168 3.78 -3.33 14.32
N LEU A 169 3.38 -2.36 13.48
CA LEU A 169 4.24 -1.23 13.12
C LEU A 169 4.76 -0.57 14.40
N ASN A 170 6.06 -0.40 14.43
CA ASN A 170 6.79 0.24 15.51
C ASN A 170 6.13 1.56 15.91
N SER A 171 6.41 1.99 17.13
CA SER A 171 5.93 3.25 17.62
C SER A 171 6.32 4.39 16.65
N GLU A 172 5.56 5.46 16.67
CA GLU A 172 5.90 6.70 15.98
C GLU A 172 7.37 7.10 16.26
N GLU A 173 7.82 6.89 17.51
CA GLU A 173 9.20 7.16 17.96
C GLU A 173 10.24 6.33 17.19
N ASP A 174 10.03 5.03 16.99
CA ASP A 174 10.99 4.17 16.26
C ASP A 174 11.05 4.53 14.78
N THR A 175 9.91 4.86 14.16
CA THR A 175 9.86 5.35 12.79
C THR A 175 10.60 6.67 12.63
N MET A 176 10.41 7.60 13.58
CA MET A 176 11.12 8.88 13.58
C MET A 176 12.62 8.72 13.82
N LYS A 177 13.06 7.79 14.65
CA LYS A 177 14.49 7.45 14.80
C LYS A 177 15.08 6.93 13.48
N LEU A 178 14.39 6.03 12.81
CA LEU A 178 14.79 5.51 11.50
C LEU A 178 14.90 6.64 10.46
N LEU A 179 13.93 7.54 10.45
CA LEU A 179 13.93 8.71 9.61
C LEU A 179 15.16 9.61 9.89
N CYS A 180 15.45 9.88 11.16
CA CYS A 180 16.61 10.70 11.55
C CYS A 180 17.93 10.07 11.08
N GLU A 181 18.07 8.75 11.19
CA GLU A 181 19.25 8.02 10.71
C GLU A 181 19.38 8.15 9.18
N PHE A 182 18.29 7.92 8.45
CA PHE A 182 18.29 8.05 6.98
C PHE A 182 18.57 9.48 6.52
N TRP A 183 17.95 10.45 7.17
CA TRP A 183 18.16 11.87 6.90
C TRP A 183 19.63 12.26 7.06
N ALA A 184 20.30 11.80 8.13
CA ALA A 184 21.72 12.07 8.34
C ALA A 184 22.60 11.50 7.21
N ILE A 185 22.25 10.30 6.71
CA ILE A 185 22.95 9.72 5.55
C ILE A 185 22.72 10.58 4.30
N LEU A 186 21.48 11.00 4.03
CA LEU A 186 21.16 11.86 2.88
C LEU A 186 21.91 13.21 2.95
N GLN A 187 22.04 13.78 4.15
CA GLN A 187 22.84 15.01 4.34
C GLN A 187 24.34 14.80 4.06
N ASP A 188 24.92 13.67 4.51
CA ASP A 188 26.31 13.32 4.20
C ASP A 188 26.48 13.12 2.69
N MET A 189 25.49 12.50 2.02
CA MET A 189 25.50 12.34 0.57
C MET A 189 25.42 13.68 -0.17
N LEU A 190 24.52 14.58 0.23
CA LEU A 190 24.43 15.92 -0.36
C LEU A 190 25.75 16.67 -0.27
N LYS A 191 26.38 16.70 0.92
CA LYS A 191 27.68 17.36 1.11
C LYS A 191 28.74 16.77 0.19
N PHE A 192 28.82 15.45 0.12
CA PHE A 192 29.73 14.75 -0.77
C PHE A 192 29.49 15.09 -2.23
N THR A 193 28.24 15.04 -2.67
CA THR A 193 27.86 15.29 -4.07
C THR A 193 28.17 16.71 -4.50
N TYR A 194 27.93 17.69 -3.63
CA TYR A 194 28.36 19.08 -3.91
C TYR A 194 29.89 19.24 -3.97
N THR A 195 30.62 18.59 -3.06
CA THR A 195 32.10 18.62 -3.10
C THR A 195 32.63 17.97 -4.39
N LEU A 196 31.98 16.90 -4.84
CA LEU A 196 32.33 16.22 -6.09
C LEU A 196 32.00 17.10 -7.31
N ASP A 197 30.87 17.79 -7.31
CA ASP A 197 30.49 18.73 -8.35
C ASP A 197 31.48 19.87 -8.47
N GLU A 198 31.88 20.51 -7.35
CA GLU A 198 32.91 21.54 -7.31
C GLU A 198 34.29 21.04 -7.83
N TYR A 199 34.68 19.83 -7.41
CA TYR A 199 35.90 19.19 -7.89
C TYR A 199 35.89 18.97 -9.40
N THR A 200 34.76 18.44 -9.92
CA THR A 200 34.60 18.17 -11.35
C THR A 200 34.65 19.45 -12.17
N GLN A 201 33.99 20.49 -11.74
CA GLN A 201 34.02 21.82 -12.39
C GLN A 201 35.46 22.39 -12.43
N ALA A 202 36.16 22.33 -11.31
CA ALA A 202 37.51 22.84 -11.21
C ALA A 202 38.52 22.11 -12.14
N ASN A 203 38.35 20.80 -12.34
CA ASN A 203 39.28 19.97 -13.12
C ASN A 203 38.88 19.83 -14.60
N THR A 204 37.62 20.08 -14.97
CA THR A 204 37.18 19.98 -16.37
C THR A 204 37.10 21.34 -17.07
N GLY A 205 37.23 22.44 -16.33
CA GLY A 205 37.06 23.81 -16.86
C GLY A 205 35.59 24.12 -17.20
N LEU A 206 34.68 23.27 -16.75
CA LEU A 206 33.23 23.49 -16.89
C LEU A 206 32.86 24.69 -16.02
N THR A 207 32.50 25.78 -16.66
CA THR A 207 31.80 26.87 -15.97
C THR A 207 30.32 26.46 -15.85
N LYS A 208 29.75 26.52 -14.62
CA LYS A 208 28.29 26.54 -14.50
C LYS A 208 27.75 27.51 -15.55
N PRO A 209 26.68 27.13 -16.28
CA PRO A 209 25.99 28.12 -17.09
C PRO A 209 25.76 29.32 -16.19
N ASN A 210 26.48 30.43 -16.45
CA ASN A 210 26.49 31.65 -15.62
C ASN A 210 25.14 32.40 -15.70
N GLU A 211 24.27 31.97 -16.55
CA GLU A 211 22.87 32.28 -16.46
C GLU A 211 22.39 31.43 -15.29
N ALA A 212 22.09 32.08 -14.14
CA ALA A 212 21.05 31.62 -13.27
C ALA A 212 19.96 31.18 -14.24
N ILE A 213 19.83 29.88 -14.51
CA ILE A 213 18.72 29.35 -15.27
C ILE A 213 17.56 29.88 -14.43
N ASN A 214 17.06 31.02 -14.87
CA ASN A 214 15.87 31.61 -14.30
C ASN A 214 14.83 30.60 -14.75
N VAL A 215 14.76 29.47 -14.02
CA VAL A 215 13.66 28.57 -14.08
C VAL A 215 12.54 29.45 -13.58
N GLN A 216 12.03 30.29 -14.48
CA GLN A 216 10.70 30.83 -14.33
C GLN A 216 9.86 29.56 -14.24
N PHE A 217 9.66 29.15 -12.97
CA PHE A 217 8.56 28.27 -12.68
C PHE A 217 7.38 28.97 -13.26
N ASP A 218 6.99 28.53 -14.44
CA ASP A 218 5.69 28.85 -14.94
C ASP A 218 4.72 28.10 -14.00
N VAL A 219 4.54 28.72 -12.82
CA VAL A 219 3.48 28.37 -11.85
C VAL A 219 2.11 28.61 -12.53
N ASN A 220 2.12 29.16 -13.74
CA ASN A 220 1.02 29.23 -14.69
C ASN A 220 0.79 27.94 -15.47
N HIS A 221 1.29 26.80 -15.02
CA HIS A 221 0.60 25.59 -15.40
C HIS A 221 -0.84 25.78 -14.97
N ASP A 222 -1.75 25.70 -15.93
CA ASP A 222 -3.21 25.77 -15.77
C ASP A 222 -3.78 24.78 -14.72
N HIS A 223 -2.92 24.10 -14.00
CA HIS A 223 -3.18 23.18 -12.91
C HIS A 223 -3.11 23.90 -11.57
N ASN A 224 -4.12 24.73 -11.36
CA ASN A 224 -4.37 25.27 -10.03
C ASN A 224 -4.93 24.14 -9.14
N VAL A 225 -4.05 23.20 -8.77
CA VAL A 225 -4.41 21.96 -8.05
C VAL A 225 -5.13 22.31 -6.75
N ILE A 226 -4.64 23.32 -6.03
CA ILE A 226 -5.26 23.83 -4.80
C ILE A 226 -6.64 24.43 -5.09
N LYS A 227 -6.82 25.18 -6.17
CA LYS A 227 -8.13 25.75 -6.51
C LYS A 227 -9.14 24.65 -6.83
N LEU A 228 -8.75 23.67 -7.62
CA LEU A 228 -9.60 22.52 -7.94
C LEU A 228 -9.89 21.66 -6.71
N LEU A 229 -8.94 21.56 -5.78
CA LEU A 229 -9.14 20.94 -4.48
C LEU A 229 -10.20 21.70 -3.68
N ILE A 230 -10.10 23.03 -3.59
CA ILE A 230 -11.07 23.87 -2.86
C ILE A 230 -12.46 23.72 -3.46
N ASP A 231 -12.59 23.72 -4.78
CA ASP A 231 -13.88 23.60 -5.49
C ASP A 231 -14.56 22.23 -5.25
N ASN A 232 -13.79 21.18 -4.95
CA ASN A 232 -14.31 19.84 -4.69
C ASN A 232 -14.20 19.39 -3.22
N LYS A 233 -13.64 20.21 -2.34
CA LYS A 233 -13.36 19.90 -0.95
C LYS A 233 -14.57 19.32 -0.22
N GLY A 234 -15.70 19.99 -0.30
CA GLY A 234 -16.92 19.53 0.37
C GLY A 234 -17.43 18.15 -0.07
N LYS A 235 -17.22 17.77 -1.34
CA LYS A 235 -17.60 16.44 -1.83
C LYS A 235 -16.65 15.35 -1.28
N LEU A 236 -15.35 15.63 -1.29
CA LEU A 236 -14.33 14.72 -0.76
C LEU A 236 -14.46 14.57 0.77
N GLU A 237 -14.64 15.68 1.49
CA GLU A 237 -14.90 15.67 2.94
C GLU A 237 -16.15 14.83 3.28
N ALA A 238 -17.25 15.01 2.55
CA ALA A 238 -18.46 14.22 2.74
C ALA A 238 -18.22 12.71 2.52
N ALA A 239 -17.40 12.35 1.53
CA ALA A 239 -17.08 10.97 1.22
C ALA A 239 -16.29 10.27 2.34
N ILE A 240 -15.36 10.98 3.00
CA ILE A 240 -14.49 10.39 4.04
C ILE A 240 -14.99 10.59 5.48
N SER A 241 -15.90 11.55 5.72
CA SER A 241 -16.33 11.97 7.06
C SER A 241 -16.95 10.86 7.91
N THR A 242 -17.57 9.86 7.29
CA THR A 242 -18.17 8.72 8.01
C THR A 242 -17.24 7.52 8.10
N VAL A 243 -16.17 7.49 7.33
CA VAL A 243 -15.24 6.37 7.20
C VAL A 243 -14.14 6.45 8.26
N LEU A 244 -13.36 7.53 8.28
CA LEU A 244 -12.19 7.68 9.14
C LEU A 244 -12.48 7.60 10.65
N PRO A 245 -13.55 8.22 11.20
CA PRO A 245 -13.84 8.13 12.64
C PRO A 245 -14.13 6.72 13.14
N LYS A 246 -14.59 5.83 12.27
CA LYS A 246 -14.97 4.44 12.61
C LYS A 246 -13.94 3.41 12.16
N ALA A 247 -12.91 3.85 11.46
CA ALA A 247 -11.97 3.00 10.77
C ALA A 247 -11.36 1.90 11.63
N THR A 248 -10.80 2.27 12.78
CA THR A 248 -10.10 1.32 13.66
C THR A 248 -11.04 0.25 14.18
N ASN A 249 -12.21 0.64 14.70
CA ASN A 249 -13.17 -0.31 15.25
C ASN A 249 -13.69 -1.28 14.18
N GLN A 250 -13.96 -0.79 12.97
CA GLN A 250 -14.44 -1.62 11.88
C GLN A 250 -13.40 -2.65 11.44
N LEU A 251 -12.12 -2.27 11.37
CA LEU A 251 -11.05 -3.21 11.05
C LEU A 251 -10.84 -4.25 12.14
N ASP A 252 -10.86 -3.84 13.41
CA ASP A 252 -10.71 -4.76 14.54
C ASP A 252 -11.85 -5.77 14.58
N ASP A 253 -13.09 -5.35 14.30
CA ASP A 253 -14.26 -6.24 14.23
C ASP A 253 -14.11 -7.27 13.11
N MET A 254 -13.66 -6.85 11.92
CA MET A 254 -13.48 -7.75 10.79
C MET A 254 -12.31 -8.70 10.97
N ALA A 255 -11.19 -8.21 11.50
CA ALA A 255 -10.06 -9.07 11.85
C ALA A 255 -10.45 -10.13 12.89
N ASN A 256 -11.20 -9.73 13.92
CA ASN A 256 -11.73 -10.66 14.92
C ASN A 256 -12.68 -11.69 14.31
N HIS A 257 -13.53 -11.29 13.36
CA HIS A 257 -14.38 -12.24 12.63
C HIS A 257 -13.54 -13.26 11.85
N TYR A 258 -12.56 -12.82 11.09
CA TYR A 258 -11.66 -13.69 10.36
C TYR A 258 -10.89 -14.66 11.28
N PHE A 259 -10.33 -14.17 12.39
CA PHE A 259 -9.65 -15.01 13.38
C PHE A 259 -10.56 -16.06 14.02
N ARG A 260 -11.84 -15.73 14.25
CA ARG A 260 -12.82 -16.71 14.75
C ARG A 260 -13.04 -17.83 13.73
N LEU A 261 -13.19 -17.49 12.45
CA LEU A 261 -13.34 -18.49 11.38
C LEU A 261 -12.11 -19.41 11.30
N GLN A 262 -10.90 -18.84 11.36
CA GLN A 262 -9.67 -19.64 11.41
C GLN A 262 -9.57 -20.57 12.63
N LYS A 263 -9.96 -20.09 13.80
CA LYS A 263 -10.00 -20.93 15.03
C LYS A 263 -10.99 -22.09 14.89
N ILE A 264 -12.17 -21.85 14.34
CA ILE A 264 -13.18 -22.89 14.09
C ILE A 264 -12.59 -23.92 13.11
N ARG A 265 -12.00 -23.49 12.01
CA ARG A 265 -11.37 -24.37 11.03
C ARG A 265 -10.26 -25.22 11.63
N LYS A 266 -9.38 -24.59 12.43
CA LYS A 266 -8.31 -25.29 13.15
C LYS A 266 -8.86 -26.36 14.09
N TYR A 267 -9.87 -26.00 14.91
CA TYR A 267 -10.51 -26.93 15.84
C TYR A 267 -11.14 -28.12 15.10
N ILE A 268 -11.87 -27.89 14.02
CA ILE A 268 -12.47 -28.96 13.20
C ILE A 268 -11.38 -29.90 12.66
N LYS A 269 -10.27 -29.34 12.17
CA LYS A 269 -9.16 -30.13 11.60
C LYS A 269 -8.41 -30.97 12.63
N GLU A 270 -8.24 -30.45 13.84
CA GLU A 270 -7.41 -31.09 14.89
C GLU A 270 -8.24 -32.02 15.80
N GLU A 271 -9.49 -31.67 16.12
CA GLU A 271 -10.30 -32.33 17.13
C GLU A 271 -11.42 -33.21 16.54
N ALA A 272 -11.79 -33.01 15.27
CA ALA A 272 -12.83 -33.84 14.67
C ALA A 272 -12.29 -35.25 14.34
N PRO A 273 -12.95 -36.32 14.80
CA PRO A 273 -12.48 -37.67 14.60
C PRO A 273 -12.56 -38.17 13.15
N PHE A 274 -13.07 -37.36 12.24
CA PHE A 274 -13.20 -37.63 10.81
C PHE A 274 -12.73 -36.38 10.05
N ASN A 275 -12.06 -36.56 8.90
CA ASN A 275 -11.76 -35.49 7.96
C ASN A 275 -13.06 -34.96 7.33
N ILE A 276 -13.78 -34.15 8.09
CA ILE A 276 -15.00 -33.50 7.58
C ILE A 276 -14.57 -32.18 6.98
N GLU A 277 -14.67 -32.06 5.66
CA GLU A 277 -14.55 -30.77 4.98
C GLU A 277 -15.88 -30.02 5.09
N PHE A 278 -15.79 -28.76 5.49
CA PHE A 278 -16.91 -27.80 5.47
C PHE A 278 -16.66 -26.76 4.39
N PRO A 279 -17.08 -27.01 3.14
CA PRO A 279 -16.87 -26.07 2.04
C PRO A 279 -17.38 -24.68 2.36
N GLU A 280 -18.52 -24.58 3.06
CA GLU A 280 -19.17 -23.33 3.43
C GLU A 280 -18.27 -22.48 4.38
N LEU A 281 -17.57 -23.12 5.30
CA LEU A 281 -16.65 -22.44 6.20
C LEU A 281 -15.45 -21.87 5.43
N ASN A 282 -14.93 -22.62 4.47
CA ASN A 282 -13.86 -22.13 3.60
C ASN A 282 -14.30 -20.92 2.77
N ASN A 283 -15.52 -20.98 2.22
CA ASN A 283 -16.10 -19.88 1.46
C ASN A 283 -16.28 -18.62 2.32
N LEU A 284 -16.79 -18.77 3.55
CA LEU A 284 -16.92 -17.66 4.49
C LEU A 284 -15.57 -17.08 4.91
N GLU A 285 -14.52 -17.89 5.07
CA GLU A 285 -13.18 -17.43 5.38
C GLU A 285 -12.60 -16.60 4.22
N ILE A 286 -12.77 -17.05 2.98
CA ILE A 286 -12.33 -16.31 1.79
C ILE A 286 -13.07 -14.97 1.68
N LEU A 287 -14.39 -14.99 1.83
CA LEU A 287 -15.19 -13.76 1.78
C LEU A 287 -14.85 -12.78 2.91
N ALA A 288 -14.57 -13.26 4.11
CA ALA A 288 -14.13 -12.43 5.22
C ALA A 288 -12.75 -11.78 4.94
N ASN A 289 -11.83 -12.50 4.29
CA ASN A 289 -10.57 -11.94 3.84
C ASN A 289 -10.78 -10.86 2.75
N HIS A 290 -11.68 -11.08 1.82
CA HIS A 290 -12.02 -10.09 0.80
C HIS A 290 -12.69 -8.84 1.37
N ASP A 291 -13.61 -9.00 2.34
CA ASP A 291 -14.22 -7.86 3.02
C ASP A 291 -13.18 -7.04 3.80
N LEU A 292 -12.23 -7.70 4.47
CA LEU A 292 -11.11 -7.05 5.13
C LEU A 292 -10.25 -6.25 4.12
N LEU A 293 -9.94 -6.84 2.96
CA LEU A 293 -9.19 -6.18 1.90
C LEU A 293 -9.91 -4.93 1.38
N ILE A 294 -11.20 -5.04 1.06
CA ILE A 294 -12.00 -3.90 0.58
C ILE A 294 -11.97 -2.76 1.61
N ARG A 295 -12.11 -3.07 2.89
CA ARG A 295 -12.05 -2.07 3.97
C ARG A 295 -10.68 -1.40 4.05
N PHE A 296 -9.58 -2.14 3.97
CA PHE A 296 -8.25 -1.54 3.92
C PHE A 296 -8.10 -0.58 2.75
N MET A 297 -8.56 -0.95 1.57
CA MET A 297 -8.51 -0.08 0.39
C MET A 297 -9.31 1.20 0.57
N VAL A 298 -10.50 1.11 1.15
CA VAL A 298 -11.34 2.28 1.48
C VAL A 298 -10.64 3.19 2.48
N LEU A 299 -10.02 2.62 3.50
CA LEU A 299 -9.39 3.38 4.58
C LEU A 299 -8.08 4.03 4.13
N ASP A 300 -7.27 3.32 3.35
CA ASP A 300 -6.04 3.87 2.77
C ASP A 300 -6.39 5.01 1.80
N LEU A 301 -7.42 4.83 0.96
CA LEU A 301 -7.89 5.87 0.07
C LEU A 301 -8.44 7.08 0.84
N ALA A 302 -9.25 6.86 1.87
CA ALA A 302 -9.78 7.94 2.72
C ALA A 302 -8.65 8.71 3.42
N SER A 303 -7.62 8.01 3.91
CA SER A 303 -6.48 8.62 4.60
C SER A 303 -5.67 9.51 3.66
N VAL A 304 -5.38 9.06 2.44
CA VAL A 304 -4.64 9.88 1.48
C VAL A 304 -5.48 11.04 0.94
N ILE A 305 -6.80 10.86 0.78
CA ILE A 305 -7.71 11.96 0.44
C ILE A 305 -7.70 13.02 1.55
N ASN A 306 -7.71 12.59 2.82
CA ASN A 306 -7.64 13.54 3.94
C ASN A 306 -6.33 14.34 3.92
N ALA A 307 -5.19 13.71 3.65
CA ALA A 307 -3.92 14.40 3.47
C ALA A 307 -3.96 15.38 2.28
N TYR A 308 -4.57 14.97 1.15
CA TYR A 308 -4.77 15.83 0.00
C TYR A 308 -5.63 17.06 0.34
N LEU A 309 -6.70 16.89 1.11
CA LEU A 309 -7.59 17.97 1.56
C LEU A 309 -6.91 19.01 2.48
N HIS A 310 -5.83 18.62 3.15
CA HIS A 310 -5.06 19.47 4.06
C HIS A 310 -3.75 19.98 3.45
N SER A 311 -3.55 19.82 2.16
CA SER A 311 -2.39 20.35 1.47
C SER A 311 -2.47 21.88 1.40
N ASP A 312 -1.35 22.55 1.69
CA ASP A 312 -1.27 24.02 1.74
C ASP A 312 -0.57 24.64 0.53
N SER A 313 0.08 23.81 -0.32
CA SER A 313 0.71 24.24 -1.57
C SER A 313 0.34 23.35 -2.75
N ASP A 314 0.45 23.88 -3.99
CA ASP A 314 0.19 23.10 -5.20
C ASP A 314 1.10 21.88 -5.31
N ILE A 315 2.34 21.98 -4.86
CA ILE A 315 3.32 20.87 -4.88
C ILE A 315 2.91 19.78 -3.91
N GLU A 316 2.56 20.15 -2.69
CA GLU A 316 2.09 19.20 -1.69
C GLU A 316 0.79 18.51 -2.15
N ALA A 317 -0.15 19.28 -2.67
CA ALA A 317 -1.39 18.76 -3.22
C ALA A 317 -1.12 17.79 -4.37
N SER A 318 -0.20 18.11 -5.27
CA SER A 318 0.18 17.25 -6.39
C SER A 318 0.83 15.95 -5.93
N LEU A 319 1.71 15.99 -4.91
CA LEU A 319 2.33 14.79 -4.35
C LEU A 319 1.33 13.91 -3.58
N ASN A 320 0.38 14.51 -2.86
CA ASN A 320 -0.70 13.76 -2.24
C ASN A 320 -1.64 13.18 -3.31
N LEU A 321 -1.97 13.92 -4.36
CA LEU A 321 -2.75 13.41 -5.50
C LEU A 321 -2.05 12.24 -6.20
N ARG A 322 -0.72 12.30 -6.37
CA ARG A 322 0.08 11.18 -6.83
C ARG A 322 -0.19 9.91 -6.01
N ARG A 323 -0.18 10.02 -4.67
CA ARG A 323 -0.46 8.89 -3.78
C ARG A 323 -1.89 8.39 -3.92
N VAL A 324 -2.84 9.29 -4.09
CA VAL A 324 -4.24 8.92 -4.38
C VAL A 324 -4.31 8.09 -5.66
N VAL A 325 -3.63 8.49 -6.73
CA VAL A 325 -3.59 7.73 -8.01
C VAL A 325 -2.95 6.36 -7.82
N VAL A 326 -1.86 6.28 -7.07
CA VAL A 326 -1.20 5.00 -6.78
C VAL A 326 -2.12 4.04 -6.02
N ILE A 327 -2.81 4.51 -4.98
CA ILE A 327 -3.74 3.71 -4.19
C ILE A 327 -4.97 3.33 -5.02
N LYS A 328 -5.56 4.30 -5.73
CA LYS A 328 -6.70 4.06 -6.63
C LYS A 328 -6.38 2.97 -7.65
N THR A 329 -5.26 3.10 -8.35
CA THR A 329 -4.87 2.14 -9.38
C THR A 329 -4.54 0.77 -8.79
N SER A 330 -3.86 0.72 -7.64
CA SER A 330 -3.62 -0.53 -6.92
C SER A 330 -4.92 -1.21 -6.50
N THR A 331 -5.88 -0.43 -5.99
CA THR A 331 -7.22 -0.91 -5.66
C THR A 331 -7.92 -1.52 -6.87
N LEU A 332 -7.92 -0.81 -8.00
CA LEU A 332 -8.55 -1.31 -9.23
C LEU A 332 -7.90 -2.59 -9.76
N VAL A 333 -6.58 -2.71 -9.73
CA VAL A 333 -5.87 -3.93 -10.13
C VAL A 333 -6.33 -5.13 -9.29
N HIS A 334 -6.40 -4.99 -7.97
CA HIS A 334 -6.76 -6.09 -7.08
C HIS A 334 -8.25 -6.37 -7.02
N LEU A 335 -9.09 -5.32 -7.05
CA LEU A 335 -10.54 -5.49 -7.00
C LEU A 335 -11.12 -6.08 -8.28
N TYR A 336 -10.67 -5.55 -9.44
CA TYR A 336 -11.30 -5.88 -10.72
C TYR A 336 -10.33 -6.41 -11.77
N GLY A 337 -9.14 -5.79 -11.90
CA GLY A 337 -8.16 -6.05 -12.97
C GLY A 337 -8.43 -5.24 -14.25
N TYR A 338 -7.35 -4.88 -14.96
CA TYR A 338 -7.41 -4.10 -16.20
C TYR A 338 -7.42 -4.99 -17.46
N ASP A 339 -7.03 -6.23 -17.34
CA ASP A 339 -7.02 -7.21 -18.45
C ASP A 339 -7.58 -8.56 -17.98
N ASP A 340 -7.88 -9.44 -18.92
CA ASP A 340 -8.51 -10.74 -18.66
C ASP A 340 -7.75 -11.58 -17.63
N ARG A 341 -6.41 -11.52 -17.65
CA ARG A 341 -5.57 -12.29 -16.72
C ARG A 341 -5.65 -11.76 -15.29
N GLU A 342 -5.71 -10.45 -15.14
CA GLU A 342 -5.90 -9.80 -13.84
C GLU A 342 -7.33 -10.00 -13.33
N GLN A 343 -8.32 -9.89 -14.22
CA GLN A 343 -9.74 -10.09 -13.88
C GLN A 343 -10.01 -11.49 -13.34
N GLU A 344 -9.43 -12.53 -13.94
CA GLU A 344 -9.58 -13.92 -13.47
C GLU A 344 -9.02 -14.13 -12.04
N LYS A 345 -8.10 -13.30 -11.61
CA LYS A 345 -7.48 -13.34 -10.27
C LYS A 345 -8.03 -12.29 -9.31
N SER A 346 -8.96 -11.47 -9.76
CA SER A 346 -9.48 -10.34 -8.99
C SER A 346 -10.34 -10.80 -7.82
N VAL A 347 -10.37 -9.95 -6.79
CA VAL A 347 -11.28 -10.13 -5.64
C VAL A 347 -12.72 -10.20 -6.09
N TRP A 348 -13.10 -9.36 -7.06
CA TRP A 348 -14.46 -9.32 -7.59
C TRP A 348 -14.86 -10.64 -8.25
N LYS A 349 -13.99 -11.21 -9.07
CA LYS A 349 -14.22 -12.52 -9.69
C LYS A 349 -14.38 -13.63 -8.65
N SER A 350 -13.58 -13.60 -7.60
CA SER A 350 -13.72 -14.53 -6.48
C SER A 350 -15.08 -14.37 -5.76
N ILE A 351 -15.49 -13.13 -5.46
CA ILE A 351 -16.80 -12.85 -4.82
C ILE A 351 -17.95 -13.34 -5.70
N GLN A 352 -17.90 -13.08 -7.00
CA GLN A 352 -18.92 -13.54 -7.95
C GLN A 352 -19.12 -15.07 -7.91
N SER A 353 -18.07 -15.83 -7.70
CA SER A 353 -18.12 -17.30 -7.66
C SER A 353 -18.95 -17.87 -6.49
N PHE A 354 -19.22 -17.06 -5.47
CA PHE A 354 -20.00 -17.46 -4.29
C PHE A 354 -21.48 -17.07 -4.37
N ILE A 355 -21.91 -16.37 -5.41
CA ILE A 355 -23.30 -15.94 -5.56
C ILE A 355 -24.19 -17.15 -5.85
N PRO A 356 -25.23 -17.43 -5.04
CA PRO A 356 -26.16 -18.52 -5.31
C PRO A 356 -26.86 -18.34 -6.66
N SER A 357 -26.95 -19.44 -7.42
CA SER A 357 -27.49 -19.41 -8.79
C SER A 357 -28.98 -19.05 -8.86
N ASP A 358 -29.68 -19.13 -7.77
CA ASP A 358 -31.12 -18.86 -7.63
C ASP A 358 -31.47 -17.52 -6.95
N ASP A 359 -30.45 -16.75 -6.51
CA ASP A 359 -30.65 -15.43 -5.88
C ASP A 359 -30.61 -14.30 -6.92
N GLU A 360 -31.74 -14.01 -7.53
CA GLU A 360 -31.88 -12.94 -8.54
C GLU A 360 -31.62 -11.54 -7.96
N THR A 361 -31.77 -11.35 -6.65
CA THR A 361 -31.50 -10.05 -6.01
C THR A 361 -30.00 -9.79 -5.92
N LEU A 362 -29.22 -10.80 -5.49
CA LEU A 362 -27.76 -10.69 -5.46
C LEU A 362 -27.17 -10.55 -6.87
N LYS A 363 -27.73 -11.25 -7.86
CA LYS A 363 -27.30 -11.11 -9.26
C LYS A 363 -27.54 -9.70 -9.82
N ALA A 364 -28.69 -9.09 -9.50
CA ALA A 364 -28.97 -7.72 -9.95
C ALA A 364 -28.04 -6.69 -9.30
N GLU A 365 -27.73 -6.85 -8.01
CA GLU A 365 -26.75 -5.99 -7.31
C GLU A 365 -25.33 -6.22 -7.85
N GLU A 366 -24.94 -7.45 -8.10
CA GLU A 366 -23.68 -7.82 -8.73
C GLU A 366 -23.50 -7.15 -10.07
N GLN A 367 -24.50 -7.23 -10.96
CA GLN A 367 -24.44 -6.59 -12.27
C GLN A 367 -24.29 -5.07 -12.16
N ALA A 368 -24.98 -4.43 -11.22
CA ALA A 368 -24.88 -2.99 -11.01
C ALA A 368 -23.45 -2.57 -10.54
N ILE A 369 -22.79 -3.37 -9.72
CA ILE A 369 -21.39 -3.14 -9.31
C ILE A 369 -20.45 -3.38 -10.50
N GLN A 370 -20.65 -4.47 -11.25
CA GLN A 370 -19.89 -4.80 -12.44
C GLN A 370 -19.90 -3.67 -13.48
N ASP A 371 -21.06 -3.09 -13.73
CA ASP A 371 -21.24 -2.00 -14.70
C ASP A 371 -20.44 -0.75 -14.26
N LEU A 372 -20.45 -0.43 -12.97
CA LEU A 372 -19.68 0.70 -12.42
C LEU A 372 -18.17 0.46 -12.48
N LEU A 373 -17.70 -0.74 -12.14
CA LEU A 373 -16.29 -1.14 -12.22
C LEU A 373 -15.80 -1.09 -13.67
N SER A 374 -16.57 -1.66 -14.59
CA SER A 374 -16.21 -1.67 -16.02
C SER A 374 -16.10 -0.24 -16.58
N LYS A 375 -17.02 0.64 -16.18
CA LYS A 375 -16.97 2.04 -16.56
C LYS A 375 -15.72 2.73 -16.01
N LEU A 376 -15.43 2.57 -14.72
CA LEU A 376 -14.28 3.20 -14.10
C LEU A 376 -12.95 2.73 -14.71
N VAL A 377 -12.80 1.43 -14.98
CA VAL A 377 -11.60 0.86 -15.61
C VAL A 377 -11.43 1.34 -17.06
N ALA A 378 -12.53 1.44 -17.83
CA ALA A 378 -12.49 1.93 -19.21
C ALA A 378 -12.10 3.42 -19.30
N GLU A 379 -12.46 4.23 -18.30
CA GLU A 379 -12.15 5.66 -18.24
C GLU A 379 -10.77 5.93 -17.62
N SER A 380 -10.19 4.99 -16.85
CA SER A 380 -8.93 5.15 -16.11
C SER A 380 -7.75 4.60 -16.93
N ASP A 381 -6.90 5.48 -17.45
CA ASP A 381 -5.65 5.11 -18.18
C ASP A 381 -4.40 5.22 -17.28
N ASP A 382 -4.57 5.13 -15.96
CA ASP A 382 -3.49 5.42 -15.01
C ASP A 382 -2.59 4.21 -14.70
N LYS A 383 -2.85 3.03 -15.29
CA LYS A 383 -2.05 1.81 -15.02
C LYS A 383 -0.57 2.02 -15.38
N ARG A 384 -0.29 2.66 -16.53
CA ARG A 384 1.09 2.97 -16.95
C ARG A 384 1.70 4.05 -16.08
N LEU A 385 0.90 5.09 -15.80
CA LEU A 385 1.30 6.21 -14.96
C LEU A 385 1.67 5.74 -13.55
N ARG A 386 0.94 4.76 -12.97
CA ARG A 386 1.27 4.21 -11.65
C ARG A 386 2.72 3.73 -11.55
N ALA A 387 3.22 3.04 -12.55
CA ALA A 387 4.59 2.52 -12.52
C ALA A 387 5.63 3.64 -12.41
N SER A 388 5.48 4.72 -13.17
CA SER A 388 6.35 5.90 -13.09
C SER A 388 6.16 6.68 -11.78
N LEU A 389 4.95 6.69 -11.22
CA LEU A 389 4.66 7.39 -9.97
C LEU A 389 5.18 6.67 -8.72
N VAL A 390 5.40 5.35 -8.76
CA VAL A 390 5.84 4.56 -7.59
C VAL A 390 7.35 4.43 -7.52
N HIS A 391 7.99 4.14 -8.64
CA HIS A 391 9.39 3.74 -8.65
C HIS A 391 10.31 4.87 -9.07
N LEU A 392 11.18 5.31 -8.15
CA LEU A 392 12.19 6.34 -8.41
C LEU A 392 13.39 5.84 -9.22
N TYR A 393 13.51 4.53 -9.43
CA TYR A 393 14.58 3.93 -10.21
C TYR A 393 14.08 2.73 -11.02
N ASP A 394 14.30 2.76 -12.33
CA ASP A 394 13.98 1.66 -13.24
C ASP A 394 15.16 0.72 -13.41
N ASN A 395 15.14 -0.41 -12.71
CA ASN A 395 16.18 -1.44 -12.83
C ASN A 395 16.31 -2.01 -14.25
N GLY A 396 15.26 -1.98 -15.05
CA GLY A 396 15.26 -2.49 -16.43
C GLY A 396 16.00 -1.56 -17.41
N ARG A 397 15.92 -0.27 -17.15
CA ARG A 397 16.57 0.77 -17.98
C ARG A 397 17.88 1.26 -17.40
N HIS A 398 18.19 0.87 -16.16
CA HIS A 398 19.39 1.31 -15.42
C HIS A 398 19.54 2.84 -15.35
N LYS A 399 18.44 3.54 -15.15
CA LYS A 399 18.38 5.00 -15.04
C LYS A 399 17.47 5.47 -13.90
N SER A 400 17.69 6.70 -13.47
CA SER A 400 16.80 7.37 -12.55
C SER A 400 15.42 7.60 -13.21
N ASN A 401 14.37 7.34 -12.47
CA ASN A 401 12.99 7.61 -12.86
C ASN A 401 12.45 8.91 -12.24
N THR A 402 13.30 9.67 -11.56
CA THR A 402 12.87 10.86 -10.81
C THR A 402 12.20 11.89 -11.74
N GLU A 403 12.77 12.11 -12.94
CA GLU A 403 12.21 13.01 -13.95
C GLU A 403 10.85 12.50 -14.47
N GLU A 404 10.76 11.23 -14.89
CA GLU A 404 9.50 10.62 -15.34
C GLU A 404 8.43 10.64 -14.23
N THR A 405 8.84 10.48 -12.96
CA THR A 405 7.94 10.57 -11.81
C THR A 405 7.42 12.00 -11.63
N LEU A 406 8.30 12.99 -11.72
CA LEU A 406 7.92 14.40 -11.57
C LEU A 406 7.02 14.86 -12.73
N GLU A 407 7.37 14.54 -13.97
CA GLU A 407 6.52 14.77 -15.14
C GLU A 407 5.14 14.10 -14.97
N GLY A 408 5.12 12.86 -14.48
CA GLY A 408 3.91 12.13 -14.16
C GLY A 408 3.05 12.86 -13.12
N VAL A 409 3.66 13.49 -12.11
CA VAL A 409 2.95 14.30 -11.11
C VAL A 409 2.39 15.58 -11.74
N GLU A 410 3.15 16.23 -12.60
CA GLU A 410 2.76 17.51 -13.25
C GLU A 410 1.60 17.36 -14.25
N ILE A 411 1.45 16.20 -14.88
CA ILE A 411 0.37 15.92 -15.85
C ILE A 411 -0.93 15.39 -15.22
N LEU A 412 -0.96 15.17 -13.89
CA LEU A 412 -2.18 14.72 -13.24
C LEU A 412 -3.29 15.75 -13.39
N ASP A 413 -4.46 15.31 -13.86
CA ASP A 413 -5.68 16.12 -13.90
C ASP A 413 -6.47 15.95 -12.58
N PRO A 414 -6.43 16.96 -11.68
CA PRO A 414 -7.10 16.85 -10.39
C PRO A 414 -8.62 16.73 -10.50
N ALA A 415 -9.24 17.33 -11.52
CA ALA A 415 -10.69 17.28 -11.70
C ALA A 415 -11.13 15.86 -12.10
N ARG A 416 -10.44 15.26 -13.07
CA ARG A 416 -10.66 13.87 -13.48
C ARG A 416 -10.43 12.93 -12.31
N GLN A 417 -9.28 13.05 -11.62
CA GLN A 417 -8.95 12.20 -10.49
C GLN A 417 -10.01 12.28 -9.38
N THR A 418 -10.53 13.47 -9.08
CA THR A 418 -11.59 13.63 -8.09
C THR A 418 -12.86 12.85 -8.45
N VAL A 419 -13.30 12.89 -9.71
CA VAL A 419 -14.48 12.16 -10.19
C VAL A 419 -14.27 10.64 -10.05
N GLU A 420 -13.11 10.14 -10.49
CA GLU A 420 -12.76 8.73 -10.42
C GLU A 420 -12.66 8.23 -8.97
N ILE A 421 -12.09 9.03 -8.07
CA ILE A 421 -12.00 8.75 -6.63
C ILE A 421 -13.39 8.62 -6.00
N LEU A 422 -14.29 9.58 -6.24
CA LEU A 422 -15.64 9.56 -5.70
C LEU A 422 -16.42 8.34 -6.21
N LEU A 423 -16.25 8.00 -7.48
CA LEU A 423 -16.87 6.81 -8.05
C LEU A 423 -16.30 5.52 -7.41
N LEU A 424 -14.99 5.43 -7.24
CA LEU A 424 -14.37 4.27 -6.58
C LEU A 424 -14.82 4.12 -5.12
N MET A 425 -14.95 5.21 -4.38
CA MET A 425 -15.45 5.16 -3.01
C MET A 425 -16.92 4.67 -2.96
N GLU A 426 -17.75 5.08 -3.89
CA GLU A 426 -19.13 4.58 -4.00
C GLU A 426 -19.17 3.09 -4.36
N ILE A 427 -18.32 2.65 -5.29
CA ILE A 427 -18.18 1.23 -5.66
C ILE A 427 -17.75 0.41 -4.43
N ASN A 428 -16.71 0.83 -3.74
CA ASN A 428 -16.20 0.14 -2.55
C ASN A 428 -17.27 0.02 -1.46
N LYS A 429 -18.05 1.07 -1.22
CA LYS A 429 -19.16 1.05 -0.27
C LYS A 429 -20.25 0.04 -0.67
N ARG A 430 -20.58 -0.05 -1.96
CA ARG A 430 -21.52 -1.05 -2.47
C ARG A 430 -20.95 -2.45 -2.35
N MET A 431 -19.70 -2.66 -2.68
CA MET A 431 -19.03 -3.96 -2.53
C MET A 431 -18.99 -4.42 -1.08
N GLU A 432 -18.72 -3.54 -0.13
CA GLU A 432 -18.75 -3.85 1.30
C GLU A 432 -20.15 -4.33 1.72
N ALA A 433 -21.19 -3.57 1.36
CA ALA A 433 -22.56 -3.93 1.67
C ALA A 433 -22.98 -5.25 1.01
N PHE A 434 -22.59 -5.46 -0.25
CA PHE A 434 -22.85 -6.67 -1.02
C PHE A 434 -22.16 -7.89 -0.42
N THR A 435 -20.85 -7.80 -0.12
CA THR A 435 -20.07 -8.90 0.47
C THR A 435 -20.65 -9.32 1.82
N LYS A 436 -21.05 -8.36 2.66
CA LYS A 436 -21.73 -8.64 3.92
C LYS A 436 -23.05 -9.40 3.70
N LYS A 437 -23.90 -8.92 2.79
CA LYS A 437 -25.16 -9.58 2.45
C LYS A 437 -24.95 -11.01 1.94
N LEU A 438 -23.93 -11.19 1.09
CA LEU A 438 -23.54 -12.51 0.58
C LEU A 438 -23.10 -13.45 1.71
N MET A 439 -22.24 -12.98 2.62
CA MET A 439 -21.81 -13.76 3.79
C MET A 439 -23.01 -14.15 4.67
N ASP A 440 -23.94 -13.24 4.93
CA ASP A 440 -25.16 -13.51 5.72
C ASP A 440 -26.02 -14.58 5.03
N THR A 441 -26.21 -14.49 3.72
CA THR A 441 -26.96 -15.46 2.91
C THR A 441 -26.31 -16.84 2.96
N LEU A 442 -24.98 -16.92 2.76
CA LEU A 442 -24.25 -18.20 2.82
C LEU A 442 -24.28 -18.81 4.23
N ALA A 443 -24.13 -18.00 5.28
CA ALA A 443 -24.22 -18.47 6.66
C ALA A 443 -25.62 -19.02 6.97
N GLN A 444 -26.67 -18.35 6.49
CA GLN A 444 -28.05 -18.84 6.64
C GLN A 444 -28.28 -20.15 5.88
N ASN A 445 -27.81 -20.26 4.64
CA ASN A 445 -27.92 -21.49 3.85
C ASN A 445 -27.17 -22.64 4.51
N ALA A 446 -25.94 -22.43 5.00
CA ALA A 446 -25.20 -23.43 5.75
C ALA A 446 -25.94 -23.90 7.01
N ARG A 447 -26.58 -22.97 7.74
CA ARG A 447 -27.41 -23.31 8.90
C ARG A 447 -28.60 -24.18 8.52
N LEU A 448 -29.35 -23.81 7.47
CA LEU A 448 -30.49 -24.57 6.98
C LEU A 448 -30.08 -25.97 6.52
N GLN A 449 -28.98 -26.11 5.83
CA GLN A 449 -28.43 -27.41 5.42
C GLN A 449 -28.01 -28.26 6.63
N LYS A 450 -27.36 -27.66 7.64
CA LYS A 450 -27.05 -28.35 8.90
C LYS A 450 -28.33 -28.88 9.56
N GLU A 451 -29.35 -28.03 9.71
CA GLU A 451 -30.61 -28.41 10.32
C GLU A 451 -31.31 -29.53 9.53
N ALA A 452 -31.29 -29.47 8.20
CA ALA A 452 -31.85 -30.51 7.34
C ALA A 452 -31.10 -31.83 7.50
N SER A 453 -29.76 -31.83 7.47
CA SER A 453 -28.92 -33.00 7.68
C SER A 453 -29.10 -33.60 9.08
N GLN A 454 -29.24 -32.76 10.11
CA GLN A 454 -29.50 -33.23 11.48
C GLN A 454 -30.86 -33.92 11.56
N ARG A 455 -31.92 -33.37 10.94
CA ARG A 455 -33.26 -34.02 10.88
C ARG A 455 -33.18 -35.37 10.18
N GLU A 456 -32.56 -35.45 9.01
CA GLU A 456 -32.38 -36.70 8.26
C GLU A 456 -31.64 -37.76 9.09
N MET A 457 -30.58 -37.37 9.80
CA MET A 457 -29.86 -38.30 10.68
C MET A 457 -30.71 -38.76 11.85
N LEU A 458 -31.50 -37.88 12.48
CA LEU A 458 -32.42 -38.24 13.57
C LEU A 458 -33.51 -39.18 13.09
N ASP A 459 -34.04 -38.97 11.89
CA ASP A 459 -35.04 -39.88 11.28
C ASP A 459 -34.41 -41.26 11.01
N LYS A 460 -33.19 -41.33 10.51
CA LYS A 460 -32.45 -42.58 10.33
C LYS A 460 -32.22 -43.30 11.67
N ILE A 461 -31.85 -42.58 12.72
CA ILE A 461 -31.69 -43.14 14.07
C ILE A 461 -33.03 -43.68 14.57
N THR A 462 -34.10 -42.94 14.40
CA THR A 462 -35.43 -43.34 14.81
C THR A 462 -35.89 -44.60 14.07
N PHE A 463 -35.65 -44.66 12.77
CA PHE A 463 -35.94 -45.83 11.94
C PHE A 463 -35.11 -47.07 12.40
N MET A 464 -33.81 -46.88 12.65
CA MET A 464 -32.94 -47.98 13.14
C MET A 464 -33.38 -48.47 14.52
N ARG A 465 -33.81 -47.61 15.44
CA ARG A 465 -34.38 -47.97 16.74
C ARG A 465 -35.60 -48.83 16.59
N GLN A 466 -36.56 -48.41 15.76
CA GLN A 466 -37.79 -49.19 15.50
C GLN A 466 -37.45 -50.58 14.93
N ARG A 467 -36.51 -50.68 14.03
CA ARG A 467 -36.13 -51.92 13.40
C ARG A 467 -35.47 -52.90 14.38
N ILE A 468 -34.61 -52.41 15.28
CA ILE A 468 -33.96 -53.27 16.28
C ILE A 468 -34.96 -53.74 17.35
N GLU A 469 -35.90 -52.87 17.74
CA GLU A 469 -36.96 -53.25 18.68
C GLU A 469 -37.88 -54.37 18.12
N GLN A 470 -38.17 -54.33 16.84
CA GLN A 470 -38.99 -55.31 16.11
C GLN A 470 -38.18 -56.59 15.74
N SER A 471 -36.87 -56.59 15.91
CA SER A 471 -36.03 -57.72 15.59
C SER A 471 -36.09 -58.80 16.69
N ASN A 472 -35.69 -60.04 16.35
CA ASN A 472 -35.54 -61.13 17.28
C ASN A 472 -34.23 -61.07 18.09
N ALA A 473 -33.59 -59.94 18.20
CA ALA A 473 -32.36 -59.76 18.96
C ALA A 473 -32.59 -59.92 20.48
N SER A 474 -31.57 -60.39 21.21
CA SER A 474 -31.68 -60.51 22.64
C SER A 474 -31.83 -59.17 23.35
N PRO A 475 -32.43 -59.14 24.56
CA PRO A 475 -32.57 -57.87 25.31
C PRO A 475 -31.25 -57.09 25.48
N ASP A 476 -30.14 -57.78 25.77
CA ASP A 476 -28.84 -57.18 25.96
C ASP A 476 -28.30 -56.47 24.68
N ILE A 477 -28.56 -57.05 23.51
CA ILE A 477 -28.22 -56.47 22.22
C ILE A 477 -29.07 -55.20 21.98
N LYS A 478 -30.38 -55.28 22.28
CA LYS A 478 -31.27 -54.12 22.15
C LYS A 478 -30.86 -52.96 23.06
N ASP A 479 -30.46 -53.26 24.29
CA ASP A 479 -30.02 -52.22 25.24
C ASP A 479 -28.68 -51.61 24.86
N THR A 480 -27.73 -52.40 24.41
CA THR A 480 -26.46 -51.90 23.88
C THR A 480 -26.65 -50.97 22.68
N PHE A 481 -27.55 -51.38 21.77
CA PHE A 481 -27.89 -50.57 20.59
C PHE A 481 -28.61 -49.26 20.96
N ARG A 482 -29.53 -49.26 21.92
CA ARG A 482 -30.17 -48.03 22.43
C ARG A 482 -29.14 -47.08 23.03
N GLN A 483 -28.20 -47.55 23.82
CA GLN A 483 -27.12 -46.74 24.41
C GLN A 483 -26.27 -46.11 23.32
N MET A 484 -25.88 -46.89 22.30
CA MET A 484 -25.08 -46.41 21.17
C MET A 484 -25.87 -45.34 20.39
N MET A 485 -27.14 -45.56 20.07
CA MET A 485 -27.97 -44.58 19.35
C MET A 485 -28.22 -43.29 20.15
N ASN A 486 -28.33 -43.40 21.49
CA ASN A 486 -28.43 -42.21 22.34
C ASN A 486 -27.13 -41.38 22.31
N LYS A 487 -25.96 -42.02 22.31
CA LYS A 487 -24.67 -41.31 22.16
C LYS A 487 -24.58 -40.61 20.82
N ILE A 488 -24.91 -41.30 19.74
CA ILE A 488 -24.93 -40.70 18.37
C ILE A 488 -25.90 -39.54 18.30
N GLN A 489 -27.13 -39.69 18.82
CA GLN A 489 -28.09 -38.63 18.86
C GLN A 489 -27.60 -37.39 19.62
N ASN A 490 -26.93 -37.57 20.75
CA ASN A 490 -26.37 -36.46 21.51
C ASN A 490 -25.23 -35.75 20.73
N ILE A 491 -24.44 -36.51 19.97
CA ILE A 491 -23.40 -35.92 19.10
C ILE A 491 -24.00 -35.11 17.96
N ILE A 492 -25.11 -35.59 17.36
CA ILE A 492 -25.80 -34.88 16.27
C ILE A 492 -26.47 -33.58 16.75
N LEU A 493 -26.90 -33.51 18.00
CA LEU A 493 -27.58 -32.35 18.58
C LEU A 493 -26.61 -31.29 19.12
N LEU A 494 -25.31 -31.61 19.24
CA LEU A 494 -24.23 -30.64 19.52
C LEU A 494 -23.84 -29.89 18.24
#